data_4a90edfd3a69488e1ea7c3f99fa8fa98
#
_entry.id   4a90edfd3a69488e1ea7c3f99fa8fa98
#
_cell.length_a   1.000
_cell.length_b   1.000
_cell.length_c   1.000
_cell.angle_alpha   90.00
_cell.angle_beta   90.00
_cell.angle_gamma   90.00
#
_symmetry.space_group_name_H-M   'P 1'
#
loop_
_entity.id
_entity.type
_entity.pdbx_description
1 polymer ?
#
loop_
_entity_poly.entity_id
_entity_poly.type
_entity_poly.pdbx_seq_one_letter_code
_entity_poly.pdbx_strand_id
1 'polypeptide(L)'
;SMFVIGSHLSISKGYLNMGKEATKIGGNTFQYFTRNPRGGGIRALDLEDMNSLGAYMKEHNFGTLLAHAPYTYNPCAAKEDLRAFAKQSMMEDLERMEYLPGQMYNFHPGSHVKQGVDQGIEYIVECLNEILFPGMKTTVLLEVMAGKGTEIGSRFEEIARIIDGVKLKEYMG
;
A
#
# COMPACT_ATOMS: atom_id res chain seq x y z
N SER A 1 -19.87 3.23 18.42
CA SER A 1 -18.97 3.15 17.28
C SER A 1 -19.54 2.18 16.25
N MET A 2 -19.53 2.56 14.98
CA MET A 2 -19.99 1.70 13.89
C MET A 2 -19.01 0.54 13.71
N PHE A 3 -19.55 -0.69 13.63
CA PHE A 3 -18.73 -1.86 13.36
C PHE A 3 -18.35 -1.88 11.86
N VAL A 4 -17.06 -1.98 11.55
CA VAL A 4 -16.54 -1.95 10.18
C VAL A 4 -16.17 -3.37 9.75
N ILE A 5 -16.82 -3.85 8.68
CA ILE A 5 -16.60 -5.21 8.15
C ILE A 5 -16.30 -5.09 6.66
N GLY A 6 -15.30 -5.84 6.20
CA GLY A 6 -14.95 -5.87 4.80
C GLY A 6 -14.24 -7.14 4.37
N SER A 7 -14.02 -7.27 3.08
CA SER A 7 -13.29 -8.37 2.46
C SER A 7 -12.32 -7.85 1.40
N HIS A 8 -11.52 -8.75 0.83
CA HIS A 8 -10.59 -8.44 -0.25
C HIS A 8 -11.30 -8.52 -1.60
N LEU A 9 -11.27 -7.43 -2.36
CA LEU A 9 -11.97 -7.31 -3.64
C LEU A 9 -10.99 -7.01 -4.78
N SER A 10 -11.41 -7.33 -6.01
CA SER A 10 -10.63 -7.08 -7.22
C SER A 10 -10.96 -5.71 -7.83
N ILE A 11 -9.92 -4.95 -8.19
CA ILE A 11 -10.04 -3.68 -8.92
C ILE A 11 -10.39 -3.88 -10.41
N SER A 12 -10.39 -5.11 -10.91
CA SER A 12 -10.52 -5.41 -12.35
C SER A 12 -11.76 -4.80 -13.02
N LYS A 13 -12.84 -4.60 -12.26
CA LYS A 13 -14.08 -3.98 -12.75
C LYS A 13 -14.25 -2.52 -12.29
N GLY A 14 -13.18 -1.91 -11.77
CA GLY A 14 -13.16 -0.51 -11.35
C GLY A 14 -13.47 -0.27 -9.88
N TYR A 15 -13.33 1.00 -9.48
CA TYR A 15 -13.48 1.44 -8.09
C TYR A 15 -14.92 1.38 -7.58
N LEU A 16 -15.85 1.99 -8.30
CA LEU A 16 -17.26 2.00 -7.89
C LEU A 16 -17.80 0.57 -7.76
N ASN A 17 -17.39 -0.33 -8.65
CA ASN A 17 -17.78 -1.72 -8.60
C ASN A 17 -17.35 -2.40 -7.30
N MET A 18 -16.15 -2.10 -6.81
CA MET A 18 -15.70 -2.64 -5.51
C MET A 18 -16.62 -2.19 -4.37
N GLY A 19 -17.00 -0.91 -4.36
CA GLY A 19 -17.95 -0.39 -3.37
C GLY A 19 -19.29 -1.12 -3.39
N LYS A 20 -19.83 -1.33 -4.58
CA LYS A 20 -21.10 -2.05 -4.76
C LYS A 20 -21.00 -3.51 -4.37
N GLU A 21 -19.90 -4.17 -4.71
CA GLU A 21 -19.65 -5.57 -4.28
C GLU A 21 -19.55 -5.67 -2.76
N ALA A 22 -18.86 -4.73 -2.10
CA ALA A 22 -18.77 -4.68 -0.64
C ALA A 22 -20.16 -4.59 -0.01
N THR A 23 -20.99 -3.67 -0.48
CA THR A 23 -22.38 -3.54 0.02
C THR A 23 -23.19 -4.80 -0.20
N LYS A 24 -23.06 -5.44 -1.35
CA LYS A 24 -23.78 -6.67 -1.70
C LYS A 24 -23.51 -7.81 -0.72
N ILE A 25 -22.28 -7.91 -0.19
CA ILE A 25 -21.90 -8.93 0.79
C ILE A 25 -22.03 -8.46 2.24
N GLY A 26 -22.66 -7.30 2.45
CA GLY A 26 -22.92 -6.76 3.78
C GLY A 26 -21.74 -6.02 4.43
N GLY A 27 -20.73 -5.67 3.64
CA GLY A 27 -19.56 -4.93 4.11
C GLY A 27 -19.71 -3.42 3.98
N ASN A 28 -18.91 -2.68 4.73
CA ASN A 28 -18.83 -1.22 4.66
C ASN A 28 -17.38 -0.73 4.55
N THR A 29 -16.49 -1.59 4.14
CA THR A 29 -15.11 -1.33 3.73
C THR A 29 -14.63 -2.48 2.89
N PHE A 30 -13.44 -2.36 2.33
CA PHE A 30 -12.78 -3.46 1.63
C PHE A 30 -11.28 -3.23 1.53
N GLN A 31 -10.57 -4.29 1.15
CA GLN A 31 -9.16 -4.29 0.82
C GLN A 31 -9.01 -4.62 -0.67
N TYR A 32 -7.98 -4.08 -1.29
CA TYR A 32 -7.71 -4.34 -2.71
C TYR A 32 -6.22 -4.16 -3.03
N PHE A 33 -5.74 -4.80 -4.07
CA PHE A 33 -4.43 -4.49 -4.63
C PHE A 33 -4.54 -3.30 -5.59
N THR A 34 -3.59 -2.38 -5.51
CA THR A 34 -3.54 -1.19 -6.38
C THR A 34 -3.38 -1.56 -7.85
N ARG A 35 -2.76 -2.72 -8.10
CA ARG A 35 -2.63 -3.33 -9.43
C ARG A 35 -2.50 -4.85 -9.26
N ASN A 36 -2.58 -5.60 -10.37
CA ASN A 36 -2.48 -7.05 -10.32
C ASN A 36 -1.11 -7.46 -9.73
N PRO A 37 -1.07 -8.17 -8.57
CA PRO A 37 0.18 -8.54 -7.93
C PRO A 37 1.00 -9.59 -8.72
N ARG A 38 0.37 -10.28 -9.67
CA ARG A 38 1.03 -11.30 -10.51
C ARG A 38 1.69 -10.72 -11.75
N GLY A 39 1.63 -9.39 -11.93
CA GLY A 39 2.17 -8.70 -13.08
C GLY A 39 1.09 -8.17 -14.01
N GLY A 40 1.52 -7.54 -15.08
CA GLY A 40 0.64 -6.83 -16.01
C GLY A 40 0.72 -5.32 -15.80
N GLY A 41 0.10 -4.55 -16.68
CA GLY A 41 0.09 -3.11 -16.62
C GLY A 41 -0.85 -2.58 -15.53
N ILE A 42 -0.61 -1.35 -15.13
CA ILE A 42 -1.55 -0.61 -14.30
C ILE A 42 -2.73 -0.15 -15.16
N ARG A 43 -3.94 -0.16 -14.61
CA ARG A 43 -5.12 0.39 -15.27
C ARG A 43 -4.94 1.88 -15.54
N ALA A 44 -5.52 2.37 -16.63
CA ALA A 44 -5.58 3.82 -16.87
C ALA A 44 -6.29 4.51 -15.70
N LEU A 45 -5.82 5.70 -15.34
CA LEU A 45 -6.45 6.50 -14.29
C LEU A 45 -7.85 6.94 -14.75
N ASP A 46 -8.86 6.61 -13.96
CA ASP A 46 -10.26 6.97 -14.20
C ASP A 46 -10.78 7.77 -13.01
N LEU A 47 -10.66 9.09 -13.10
CA LEU A 47 -11.05 10.00 -12.03
C LEU A 47 -12.54 9.99 -11.77
N GLU A 48 -13.36 9.84 -12.82
CA GLU A 48 -14.82 9.78 -12.68
C GLU A 48 -15.22 8.55 -11.83
N ASP A 49 -14.62 7.41 -12.11
CA ASP A 49 -14.85 6.17 -11.35
C ASP A 49 -14.42 6.31 -9.89
N MET A 50 -13.25 6.88 -9.65
CA MET A 50 -12.75 7.11 -8.28
C MET A 50 -13.65 8.08 -7.52
N ASN A 51 -14.07 9.17 -8.15
CA ASN A 51 -14.98 10.14 -7.55
C ASN A 51 -16.34 9.51 -7.25
N SER A 52 -16.83 8.64 -8.14
CA SER A 52 -18.07 7.90 -7.94
C SER A 52 -17.99 6.99 -6.73
N LEU A 53 -16.86 6.30 -6.53
CA LEU A 53 -16.65 5.51 -5.32
C LEU A 53 -16.63 6.40 -4.07
N GLY A 54 -15.96 7.55 -4.13
CA GLY A 54 -15.92 8.49 -3.00
C GLY A 54 -17.31 8.94 -2.56
N ALA A 55 -18.17 9.30 -3.52
CA ALA A 55 -19.56 9.67 -3.25
C ALA A 55 -20.36 8.49 -2.68
N TYR A 56 -20.19 7.31 -3.26
CA TYR A 56 -20.84 6.07 -2.79
C TYR A 56 -20.46 5.74 -1.36
N MET A 57 -19.19 5.88 -1.02
CA MET A 57 -18.70 5.63 0.34
C MET A 57 -19.33 6.57 1.38
N LYS A 58 -19.48 7.84 1.04
CA LYS A 58 -20.15 8.82 1.92
C LYS A 58 -21.63 8.45 2.11
N GLU A 59 -22.32 8.13 1.02
CA GLU A 59 -23.74 7.77 1.07
C GLU A 59 -23.99 6.52 1.90
N HIS A 60 -23.08 5.55 1.82
CA HIS A 60 -23.22 4.25 2.51
C HIS A 60 -22.42 4.14 3.80
N ASN A 61 -21.85 5.23 4.28
CA ASN A 61 -21.09 5.29 5.55
C ASN A 61 -19.92 4.27 5.60
N PHE A 62 -19.14 4.23 4.55
CA PHE A 62 -17.98 3.35 4.50
C PHE A 62 -16.88 3.79 5.47
N GLY A 63 -16.19 2.80 6.06
CA GLY A 63 -14.94 3.01 6.79
C GLY A 63 -13.74 3.19 5.84
N THR A 64 -12.57 3.31 6.42
CA THR A 64 -11.32 3.48 5.69
C THR A 64 -11.02 2.26 4.83
N LEU A 65 -10.61 2.49 3.58
CA LEU A 65 -10.15 1.43 2.68
C LEU A 65 -8.68 1.09 2.94
N LEU A 66 -8.32 -0.16 2.71
CA LEU A 66 -6.93 -0.62 2.77
C LEU A 66 -6.47 -1.08 1.38
N ALA A 67 -5.55 -0.32 0.80
CA ALA A 67 -4.91 -0.69 -0.45
C ALA A 67 -3.61 -1.45 -0.14
N HIS A 68 -3.34 -2.51 -0.89
CA HIS A 68 -2.09 -3.26 -0.80
C HIS A 68 -1.22 -2.99 -2.02
N ALA A 69 0.05 -2.67 -1.77
CA ALA A 69 1.05 -2.76 -2.81
C ALA A 69 1.18 -4.23 -3.23
N PRO A 70 1.36 -4.52 -4.52
CA PRO A 70 1.66 -5.90 -4.94
C PRO A 70 2.84 -6.48 -4.16
N TYR A 71 2.68 -7.71 -3.68
CA TYR A 71 3.72 -8.39 -2.89
C TYR A 71 4.97 -8.71 -3.71
N THR A 72 4.91 -8.54 -5.03
CA THR A 72 6.06 -8.71 -5.93
C THR A 72 7.03 -7.54 -5.91
N TYR A 73 6.66 -6.40 -5.33
CA TYR A 73 7.58 -5.28 -5.15
C TYR A 73 8.62 -5.65 -4.09
N ASN A 74 9.90 -5.40 -4.39
CA ASN A 74 10.97 -5.62 -3.42
C ASN A 74 11.82 -4.36 -3.28
N PRO A 75 11.45 -3.43 -2.38
CA PRO A 75 12.18 -2.18 -2.18
C PRO A 75 13.58 -2.37 -1.64
N CYS A 76 13.93 -3.55 -1.16
CA CYS A 76 15.28 -3.84 -0.68
C CYS A 76 16.02 -4.88 -1.55
N ALA A 77 15.61 -5.06 -2.79
CA ALA A 77 16.23 -6.01 -3.72
C ALA A 77 17.73 -5.71 -3.94
N ALA A 78 18.50 -6.77 -4.21
CA ALA A 78 19.91 -6.62 -4.55
C ALA A 78 20.13 -5.84 -5.85
N LYS A 79 19.25 -6.07 -6.84
CA LYS A 79 19.33 -5.41 -8.14
C LYS A 79 18.71 -4.02 -8.09
N GLU A 80 19.47 -3.02 -8.52
CA GLU A 80 19.02 -1.63 -8.52
C GLU A 80 17.76 -1.41 -9.36
N ASP A 81 17.64 -2.06 -10.51
CA ASP A 81 16.45 -1.95 -11.37
C ASP A 81 15.18 -2.44 -10.68
N LEU A 82 15.27 -3.49 -9.86
CA LEU A 82 14.13 -3.98 -9.09
C LEU A 82 13.74 -3.02 -7.96
N ARG A 83 14.73 -2.40 -7.30
CA ARG A 83 14.45 -1.36 -6.29
C ARG A 83 13.83 -0.13 -6.93
N ALA A 84 14.36 0.30 -8.07
CA ALA A 84 13.82 1.44 -8.81
C ALA A 84 12.38 1.18 -9.27
N PHE A 85 12.09 -0.01 -9.77
CA PHE A 85 10.74 -0.41 -10.17
C PHE A 85 9.77 -0.39 -8.99
N ALA A 86 10.17 -0.95 -7.84
CA ALA A 86 9.34 -0.94 -6.63
C ALA A 86 9.02 0.49 -6.20
N LYS A 87 10.04 1.34 -6.10
CA LYS A 87 9.90 2.74 -5.71
C LYS A 87 8.99 3.51 -6.66
N GLN A 88 9.24 3.44 -7.96
CA GLN A 88 8.45 4.13 -8.97
C GLN A 88 6.99 3.68 -8.93
N SER A 89 6.76 2.38 -8.80
CA SER A 89 5.40 1.83 -8.74
C SER A 89 4.66 2.26 -7.48
N MET A 90 5.34 2.29 -6.33
CA MET A 90 4.75 2.78 -5.09
C MET A 90 4.43 4.27 -5.15
N MET A 91 5.30 5.08 -5.77
CA MET A 91 5.03 6.50 -6.00
C MET A 91 3.77 6.70 -6.84
N GLU A 92 3.62 5.95 -7.92
CA GLU A 92 2.43 6.00 -8.78
C GLU A 92 1.18 5.59 -8.02
N ASP A 93 1.25 4.54 -7.21
CA ASP A 93 0.13 4.12 -6.37
C ASP A 93 -0.30 5.24 -5.42
N LEU A 94 0.65 5.85 -4.72
CA LEU A 94 0.37 6.92 -3.76
C LEU A 94 -0.18 8.18 -4.43
N GLU A 95 0.31 8.53 -5.62
CA GLU A 95 -0.23 9.65 -6.40
C GLU A 95 -1.69 9.42 -6.76
N ARG A 96 -2.03 8.20 -7.24
CA ARG A 96 -3.41 7.85 -7.59
C ARG A 96 -4.32 7.85 -6.36
N MET A 97 -3.82 7.37 -5.23
CA MET A 97 -4.60 7.32 -4.00
C MET A 97 -5.00 8.70 -3.48
N GLU A 98 -4.29 9.76 -3.86
CA GLU A 98 -4.67 11.13 -3.49
C GLU A 98 -6.01 11.56 -4.07
N TYR A 99 -6.46 10.94 -5.16
CA TYR A 99 -7.79 11.21 -5.74
C TYR A 99 -8.92 10.54 -4.97
N LEU A 100 -8.61 9.67 -4.02
CA LEU A 100 -9.57 9.05 -3.10
C LEU A 100 -8.96 9.11 -1.70
N PRO A 101 -8.98 10.29 -1.06
CA PRO A 101 -8.21 10.55 0.16
C PRO A 101 -8.71 9.78 1.39
N GLY A 102 -7.82 9.57 2.35
CA GLY A 102 -8.15 8.92 3.61
C GLY A 102 -7.98 7.41 3.62
N GLN A 103 -7.28 6.85 2.63
CA GLN A 103 -6.98 5.42 2.59
C GLN A 103 -5.72 5.08 3.37
N MET A 104 -5.57 3.80 3.67
CA MET A 104 -4.32 3.20 4.14
C MET A 104 -3.67 2.43 2.99
N TYR A 105 -2.35 2.47 2.93
CA TYR A 105 -1.55 1.76 1.92
C TYR A 105 -0.55 0.86 2.62
N ASN A 106 -0.68 -0.44 2.45
CA ASN A 106 0.15 -1.46 3.08
C ASN A 106 1.16 -2.01 2.06
N PHE A 107 2.41 -2.16 2.47
CA PHE A 107 3.43 -2.77 1.63
C PHE A 107 4.29 -3.76 2.42
N HIS A 108 4.85 -4.74 1.70
CA HIS A 108 5.83 -5.68 2.25
C HIS A 108 7.22 -5.04 2.21
N PRO A 109 8.00 -5.11 3.30
CA PRO A 109 9.37 -4.58 3.29
C PRO A 109 10.26 -5.23 2.23
N GLY A 110 10.00 -6.49 1.91
CA GLY A 110 10.77 -7.25 0.93
C GLY A 110 11.85 -8.12 1.56
N SER A 111 12.72 -8.64 0.69
CA SER A 111 13.81 -9.53 1.08
C SER A 111 15.15 -8.95 0.66
N HIS A 112 16.13 -8.96 1.57
CA HIS A 112 17.46 -8.40 1.30
C HIS A 112 18.33 -9.26 0.37
N VAL A 113 17.92 -10.48 0.07
CA VAL A 113 18.57 -11.39 -0.89
C VAL A 113 20.09 -11.53 -0.63
N LYS A 114 20.46 -11.96 0.57
CA LYS A 114 21.84 -12.17 1.03
C LYS A 114 22.73 -10.91 1.17
N GLN A 115 22.16 -9.71 1.03
CA GLN A 115 22.92 -8.47 1.29
C GLN A 115 23.07 -8.16 2.78
N GLY A 116 22.27 -8.81 3.62
CA GLY A 116 22.19 -8.56 5.05
C GLY A 116 21.05 -7.63 5.43
N VAL A 117 20.61 -7.76 6.68
CA VAL A 117 19.47 -7.01 7.24
C VAL A 117 19.75 -5.50 7.22
N ASP A 118 20.96 -5.08 7.57
CA ASP A 118 21.31 -3.66 7.64
C ASP A 118 21.18 -2.97 6.29
N GLN A 119 21.68 -3.59 5.22
CA GLN A 119 21.56 -3.07 3.88
C GLN A 119 20.11 -3.04 3.42
N GLY A 120 19.33 -4.09 3.74
CA GLY A 120 17.92 -4.16 3.42
C GLY A 120 17.14 -3.02 4.08
N ILE A 121 17.37 -2.77 5.36
CA ILE A 121 16.73 -1.68 6.10
C ILE A 121 17.09 -0.32 5.49
N GLU A 122 18.36 -0.10 5.15
CA GLU A 122 18.80 1.14 4.52
C GLU A 122 18.06 1.43 3.21
N TYR A 123 17.90 0.41 2.36
CA TYR A 123 17.15 0.55 1.10
C TYR A 123 15.67 0.84 1.33
N ILE A 124 15.05 0.20 2.32
CA ILE A 124 13.64 0.46 2.65
C ILE A 124 13.45 1.89 3.14
N VAL A 125 14.32 2.35 4.03
CA VAL A 125 14.30 3.74 4.55
C VAL A 125 14.49 4.74 3.40
N GLU A 126 15.44 4.50 2.51
CA GLU A 126 15.66 5.33 1.33
C GLU A 126 14.40 5.40 0.46
N CYS A 127 13.77 4.24 0.19
CA CYS A 127 12.53 4.18 -0.57
C CYS A 127 11.42 5.02 0.09
N LEU A 128 11.19 4.82 1.37
CA LEU A 128 10.15 5.57 2.12
C LEU A 128 10.41 7.06 2.11
N ASN A 129 11.66 7.48 2.29
CA ASN A 129 12.01 8.90 2.26
C ASN A 129 11.81 9.54 0.89
N GLU A 130 11.81 8.75 -0.18
CA GLU A 130 11.55 9.25 -1.53
C GLU A 130 10.07 9.24 -1.90
N ILE A 131 9.29 8.26 -1.43
CA ILE A 131 7.87 8.13 -1.81
C ILE A 131 6.92 8.93 -0.94
N LEU A 132 7.25 9.18 0.33
CA LEU A 132 6.42 10.01 1.22
C LEU A 132 6.58 11.47 0.88
N PHE A 133 5.49 12.22 0.92
CA PHE A 133 5.51 13.65 0.61
C PHE A 133 4.64 14.45 1.58
N PRO A 134 5.01 15.73 1.84
CA PRO A 134 4.24 16.57 2.76
C PRO A 134 2.81 16.80 2.28
N GLY A 135 1.86 16.70 3.19
CA GLY A 135 0.45 16.93 2.90
C GLY A 135 -0.29 15.76 2.28
N MET A 136 0.36 14.62 2.09
CA MET A 136 -0.33 13.42 1.59
C MET A 136 -1.46 13.00 2.53
N LYS A 137 -2.51 12.41 1.95
CA LYS A 137 -3.73 12.02 2.68
C LYS A 137 -3.87 10.52 2.86
N THR A 138 -2.85 9.77 2.50
CA THR A 138 -2.75 8.33 2.68
C THR A 138 -1.85 8.05 3.88
N THR A 139 -2.24 7.08 4.71
CA THR A 139 -1.36 6.54 5.76
C THR A 139 -0.67 5.30 5.23
N VAL A 140 0.65 5.26 5.30
CA VAL A 140 1.44 4.14 4.81
C VAL A 140 1.74 3.18 5.95
N LEU A 141 1.45 1.90 5.74
CA LEU A 141 1.63 0.83 6.72
C LEU A 141 2.72 -0.12 6.27
N LEU A 142 3.61 -0.45 7.19
CA LEU A 142 4.64 -1.45 6.98
C LEU A 142 4.15 -2.79 7.54
N GLU A 143 4.05 -3.82 6.68
CA GLU A 143 3.56 -5.12 7.09
C GLU A 143 4.61 -5.91 7.86
N VAL A 144 4.21 -6.48 9.01
CA VAL A 144 5.06 -7.39 9.78
C VAL A 144 5.13 -8.73 9.06
N MET A 145 6.34 -9.23 8.81
CA MET A 145 6.59 -10.43 8.04
C MET A 145 6.84 -11.65 8.91
N ALA A 146 6.66 -12.84 8.33
CA ALA A 146 6.89 -14.10 9.05
C ALA A 146 8.37 -14.43 9.25
N GLY A 147 9.28 -13.79 8.51
CA GLY A 147 10.72 -14.00 8.63
C GLY A 147 11.24 -15.18 7.83
N LYS A 148 10.59 -15.52 6.73
CA LYS A 148 11.05 -16.60 5.85
C LYS A 148 12.26 -16.14 5.03
N GLY A 149 13.31 -16.97 5.02
CA GLY A 149 14.51 -16.68 4.26
C GLY A 149 15.12 -15.33 4.62
N THR A 150 15.20 -14.42 3.65
CA THR A 150 15.83 -13.10 3.81
C THR A 150 14.81 -11.95 3.93
N GLU A 151 13.57 -12.25 4.34
CA GLU A 151 12.55 -11.22 4.58
C GLU A 151 12.96 -10.25 5.68
N ILE A 152 12.74 -8.95 5.42
CA ILE A 152 12.88 -7.88 6.41
C ILE A 152 11.53 -7.66 7.10
N GLY A 153 11.55 -7.24 8.37
CA GLY A 153 10.34 -6.85 9.10
C GLY A 153 9.68 -7.95 9.90
N SER A 154 10.38 -9.06 10.16
CA SER A 154 9.90 -10.12 11.04
C SER A 154 10.16 -9.83 12.51
N ARG A 155 11.14 -8.98 12.81
CA ARG A 155 11.53 -8.62 14.17
C ARG A 155 11.12 -7.20 14.49
N PHE A 156 10.70 -7.00 15.71
CA PHE A 156 10.29 -5.68 16.20
C PHE A 156 11.41 -4.63 16.04
N GLU A 157 12.65 -5.01 16.30
CA GLU A 157 13.81 -4.13 16.15
C GLU A 157 14.02 -3.68 14.72
N GLU A 158 13.74 -4.52 13.74
CA GLU A 158 13.84 -4.18 12.32
C GLU A 158 12.79 -3.13 11.95
N ILE A 159 11.55 -3.33 12.38
CA ILE A 159 10.45 -2.38 12.17
C ILE A 159 10.79 -1.03 12.81
N ALA A 160 11.26 -1.06 14.07
CA ALA A 160 11.64 0.16 14.80
C ALA A 160 12.75 0.93 14.07
N ARG A 161 13.76 0.24 13.56
CA ARG A 161 14.85 0.87 12.81
C ARG A 161 14.40 1.51 11.52
N ILE A 162 13.46 0.86 10.80
CA ILE A 162 12.88 1.43 9.57
C ILE A 162 12.15 2.72 9.90
N ILE A 163 11.24 2.68 10.87
CA ILE A 163 10.45 3.87 11.26
C ILE A 163 11.36 4.99 11.75
N ASP A 164 12.39 4.66 12.52
CA ASP A 164 13.35 5.65 13.03
C ASP A 164 14.08 6.39 11.91
N GLY A 165 14.36 5.71 10.80
CA GLY A 165 15.04 6.31 9.64
C GLY A 165 14.13 7.15 8.74
N VAL A 166 12.81 7.06 8.88
CA VAL A 166 11.85 7.80 8.06
C VAL A 166 11.73 9.24 8.53
N LYS A 167 11.87 10.21 7.60
CA LYS A 167 11.79 11.65 7.90
C LYS A 167 10.37 12.11 8.15
N LEU A 168 9.42 11.68 7.34
CA LEU A 168 8.01 12.07 7.41
C LEU A 168 7.18 11.01 8.15
N LYS A 169 7.52 10.76 9.42
CA LYS A 169 6.92 9.70 10.24
C LYS A 169 5.41 9.85 10.44
N GLU A 170 4.90 11.07 10.37
CA GLU A 170 3.47 11.35 10.56
C GLU A 170 2.58 10.64 9.54
N TYR A 171 3.13 10.24 8.39
CA TYR A 171 2.38 9.51 7.35
C TYR A 171 2.50 8.00 7.46
N MET A 172 3.25 7.51 8.46
CA MET A 172 3.33 6.09 8.77
C MET A 172 2.35 5.75 9.88
N GLY A 173 1.65 4.66 9.71
CA GLY A 173 0.68 4.15 10.70
C GLY A 173 1.12 2.91 11.43
#